data_5639b5466db56426bad1c615ac38cd4d
#
_entry.id   5639b5466db56426bad1c615ac38cd4d
#
_cell.length_a   1.000
_cell.length_b   1.000
_cell.length_c   1.000
_cell.angle_alpha   90.00
_cell.angle_beta   90.00
_cell.angle_gamma   90.00
#
_symmetry.space_group_name_H-M   'P 1'
#
loop_
_entity.id
_entity.type
_entity.pdbx_description
1 polymer ?
#
loop_
_entity_poly.entity_id
_entity_poly.type
_entity_poly.pdbx_seq_one_letter_code
_entity_poly.pdbx_strand_id
1 'polypeptide(L)'
;MNFSQNFFEIFQIDAVFDLDVPDLNERYQALQRRVHPDRYAGQGDQAERLATQWATQVNAAYATLSEPLARASYLLDLKGVVLAQNPTLDPTFLFEQIE
;
A
#
# COMPACT_ATOMS: atom_id res chain seq x y z
N MET A 1 -11.80 1.18 5.87
CA MET A 1 -10.73 0.95 4.86
C MET A 1 -11.34 0.81 3.50
N ASN A 2 -10.54 1.11 2.48
CA ASN A 2 -11.03 1.12 1.10
C ASN A 2 -9.99 0.39 0.24
N PHE A 3 -10.42 -0.55 -0.58
CA PHE A 3 -9.49 -1.32 -1.40
C PHE A 3 -8.80 -0.49 -2.47
N SER A 4 -9.29 0.70 -2.77
CA SER A 4 -8.63 1.57 -3.73
C SER A 4 -7.50 2.39 -3.13
N GLN A 5 -7.28 2.31 -1.82
CA GLN A 5 -6.19 3.03 -1.18
C GLN A 5 -4.85 2.40 -1.55
N ASN A 6 -3.81 3.24 -1.68
CA ASN A 6 -2.47 2.68 -1.84
C ASN A 6 -1.96 2.20 -0.49
N PHE A 7 -0.80 1.55 -0.49
CA PHE A 7 -0.28 0.93 0.72
C PHE A 7 0.05 1.94 1.82
N PHE A 8 0.51 3.13 1.44
CA PHE A 8 0.76 4.17 2.43
C PHE A 8 -0.54 4.65 3.06
N GLU A 9 -1.57 4.78 2.25
CA GLU A 9 -2.87 5.24 2.75
C GLU A 9 -3.51 4.23 3.69
N ILE A 10 -3.27 2.95 3.46
CA ILE A 10 -3.80 1.91 4.35
C ILE A 10 -3.32 2.14 5.78
N PHE A 11 -2.06 2.55 5.94
CA PHE A 11 -1.50 2.80 7.26
C PHE A 11 -1.61 4.27 7.67
N GLN A 12 -2.20 5.10 6.83
CA GLN A 12 -2.40 6.53 7.11
C GLN A 12 -1.08 7.25 7.33
N ILE A 13 -0.11 6.95 6.47
CA ILE A 13 1.20 7.59 6.51
C ILE A 13 1.50 8.21 5.15
N ASP A 14 2.46 9.13 5.14
CA ASP A 14 2.84 9.80 3.92
C ASP A 14 3.56 8.86 2.96
N ALA A 15 3.38 9.10 1.67
CA ALA A 15 4.02 8.28 0.63
C ALA A 15 5.44 8.79 0.42
N VAL A 16 6.35 8.42 1.32
CA VAL A 16 7.74 8.82 1.27
C VAL A 16 8.62 7.61 1.48
N PHE A 17 9.83 7.68 0.95
CA PHE A 17 10.76 6.59 1.14
C PHE A 17 11.25 6.53 2.59
N ASP A 18 11.53 7.68 3.18
CA ASP A 18 12.11 7.76 4.52
C ASP A 18 11.02 7.72 5.57
N LEU A 19 10.37 6.58 5.70
CA LEU A 19 9.31 6.43 6.69
C LEU A 19 9.85 5.84 7.98
N ASP A 20 9.10 6.04 9.05
CA ASP A 20 9.46 5.57 10.39
C ASP A 20 9.04 4.11 10.51
N VAL A 21 9.99 3.19 10.38
CA VAL A 21 9.69 1.76 10.39
C VAL A 21 9.08 1.30 11.72
N PRO A 22 9.61 1.72 12.89
CA PRO A 22 8.93 1.36 14.14
C PRO A 22 7.48 1.81 14.19
N ASP A 23 7.17 3.00 13.69
CA ASP A 23 5.80 3.47 13.63
C ASP A 23 4.97 2.62 12.69
N LEU A 24 5.54 2.25 11.54
CA LEU A 24 4.86 1.37 10.61
C LEU A 24 4.53 0.03 11.26
N ASN A 25 5.46 -0.51 12.04
CA ASN A 25 5.24 -1.79 12.71
C ASN A 25 4.06 -1.70 13.68
N GLU A 26 3.97 -0.61 14.43
CA GLU A 26 2.87 -0.44 15.36
C GLU A 26 1.54 -0.32 14.64
N ARG A 27 1.52 0.43 13.54
CA ARG A 27 0.30 0.59 12.76
C ARG A 27 -0.13 -0.72 12.14
N TYR A 28 0.84 -1.50 11.66
CA TYR A 28 0.55 -2.81 11.10
C TYR A 28 -0.08 -3.72 12.13
N GLN A 29 0.48 -3.78 13.34
CA GLN A 29 -0.06 -4.65 14.37
C GLN A 29 -1.47 -4.23 14.76
N ALA A 30 -1.72 -2.93 14.85
CA ALA A 30 -3.04 -2.44 15.20
C ALA A 30 -4.06 -2.81 14.13
N LEU A 31 -3.72 -2.62 12.85
CA LEU A 31 -4.61 -2.97 11.77
C LEU A 31 -4.84 -4.47 11.67
N GLN A 32 -3.78 -5.25 11.87
CA GLN A 32 -3.89 -6.69 11.78
C GLN A 32 -4.89 -7.21 12.82
N ARG A 33 -4.84 -6.66 14.02
CA ARG A 33 -5.81 -7.05 15.05
C ARG A 33 -7.24 -6.68 14.65
N ARG A 34 -7.41 -5.57 13.97
CA ARG A 34 -8.75 -5.11 13.58
C ARG A 34 -9.34 -5.92 12.45
N VAL A 35 -8.52 -6.42 11.52
CA VAL A 35 -9.03 -7.12 10.35
C VAL A 35 -8.84 -8.63 10.41
N HIS A 36 -8.28 -9.14 11.50
CA HIS A 36 -7.99 -10.57 11.60
C HIS A 36 -9.29 -11.38 11.43
N PRO A 37 -9.26 -12.40 10.57
CA PRO A 37 -10.49 -13.17 10.30
C PRO A 37 -11.16 -13.77 11.55
N ASP A 38 -10.37 -14.10 12.56
CA ASP A 38 -10.93 -14.69 13.78
C ASP A 38 -11.92 -13.75 14.47
N ARG A 39 -11.77 -12.44 14.27
CA ARG A 39 -12.70 -11.50 14.87
C ARG A 39 -14.07 -11.57 14.24
N TYR A 40 -14.16 -12.15 13.04
CA TYR A 40 -15.40 -12.20 12.28
C TYR A 40 -15.93 -13.61 12.18
N ALA A 41 -15.34 -14.55 12.90
CA ALA A 41 -15.81 -15.92 12.90
C ALA A 41 -17.26 -15.97 13.37
N GLY A 42 -18.10 -16.65 12.60
CA GLY A 42 -19.49 -16.77 12.96
C GLY A 42 -20.38 -15.61 12.56
N GLN A 43 -19.80 -14.60 11.89
CA GLN A 43 -20.61 -13.45 11.46
C GLN A 43 -21.08 -13.57 10.03
N GLY A 44 -20.89 -14.72 9.42
CA GLY A 44 -21.35 -14.96 8.06
C GLY A 44 -20.19 -15.04 7.08
N ASP A 45 -20.45 -15.75 5.97
CA ASP A 45 -19.41 -15.99 4.98
C ASP A 45 -18.88 -14.70 4.37
N GLN A 46 -19.77 -13.74 4.15
CA GLN A 46 -19.35 -12.50 3.52
C GLN A 46 -18.43 -11.71 4.42
N ALA A 47 -18.74 -11.62 5.72
CA ALA A 47 -17.90 -10.91 6.66
C ALA A 47 -16.55 -11.58 6.80
N GLU A 48 -16.54 -12.91 6.86
CA GLU A 48 -15.29 -13.64 6.98
C GLU A 48 -14.43 -13.48 5.73
N ARG A 49 -15.05 -13.50 4.57
CA ARG A 49 -14.33 -13.34 3.31
C ARG A 49 -13.73 -11.94 3.19
N LEU A 50 -14.49 -10.94 3.58
CA LEU A 50 -14.02 -9.57 3.53
C LEU A 50 -12.85 -9.35 4.49
N ALA A 51 -12.95 -9.93 5.69
CA ALA A 51 -11.85 -9.84 6.65
C ALA A 51 -10.57 -10.49 6.11
N THR A 52 -10.72 -11.62 5.43
CA THR A 52 -9.57 -12.28 4.82
C THR A 52 -8.96 -11.41 3.73
N GLN A 53 -9.77 -10.75 2.92
CA GLN A 53 -9.26 -9.86 1.88
C GLN A 53 -8.52 -8.69 2.49
N TRP A 54 -9.06 -8.09 3.55
CA TRP A 54 -8.38 -6.98 4.21
C TRP A 54 -7.09 -7.42 4.87
N ALA A 55 -7.09 -8.58 5.51
CA ALA A 55 -5.87 -9.10 6.13
C ALA A 55 -4.79 -9.33 5.08
N THR A 56 -5.16 -9.86 3.92
CA THR A 56 -4.22 -10.06 2.83
C THR A 56 -3.66 -8.73 2.35
N GLN A 57 -4.51 -7.73 2.20
CA GLN A 57 -4.08 -6.42 1.74
C GLN A 57 -3.15 -5.76 2.75
N VAL A 58 -3.48 -5.82 4.02
CA VAL A 58 -2.65 -5.24 5.08
C VAL A 58 -1.29 -5.92 5.12
N ASN A 59 -1.27 -7.25 4.99
CA ASN A 59 -0.01 -7.99 5.00
C ASN A 59 0.85 -7.64 3.79
N ALA A 60 0.23 -7.53 2.61
CA ALA A 60 0.97 -7.15 1.40
C ALA A 60 1.54 -5.76 1.52
N ALA A 61 0.76 -4.84 2.06
CA ALA A 61 1.21 -3.46 2.25
C ALA A 61 2.41 -3.41 3.20
N TYR A 62 2.33 -4.13 4.30
CA TYR A 62 3.42 -4.15 5.25
C TYR A 62 4.67 -4.78 4.67
N ALA A 63 4.52 -5.92 3.97
CA ALA A 63 5.67 -6.59 3.37
C ALA A 63 6.39 -5.68 2.37
N THR A 64 5.62 -4.90 1.62
CA THR A 64 6.21 -3.99 0.64
C THR A 64 6.87 -2.79 1.33
N LEU A 65 6.19 -2.16 2.26
CA LEU A 65 6.68 -0.93 2.84
C LEU A 65 7.79 -1.14 3.87
N SER A 66 7.85 -2.32 4.48
CA SER A 66 8.89 -2.58 5.48
C SER A 66 10.24 -2.91 4.86
N GLU A 67 10.27 -3.24 3.57
CA GLU A 67 11.48 -3.61 2.86
C GLU A 67 11.95 -2.43 2.02
N PRO A 68 13.16 -1.90 2.25
CA PRO A 68 13.58 -0.66 1.57
C PRO A 68 13.53 -0.73 0.06
N LEU A 69 13.98 -1.81 -0.54
CA LEU A 69 13.97 -1.91 -2.00
C LEU A 69 12.56 -2.02 -2.54
N ALA A 70 11.72 -2.82 -1.88
CA ALA A 70 10.33 -2.96 -2.31
C ALA A 70 9.60 -1.64 -2.14
N ARG A 71 9.88 -0.92 -1.05
CA ARG A 71 9.27 0.38 -0.81
C ARG A 71 9.66 1.37 -1.89
N ALA A 72 10.95 1.41 -2.26
CA ALA A 72 11.42 2.31 -3.30
C ALA A 72 10.76 1.97 -4.64
N SER A 73 10.69 0.69 -4.96
CA SER A 73 10.07 0.24 -6.20
C SER A 73 8.59 0.62 -6.24
N TYR A 74 7.91 0.44 -5.12
CA TYR A 74 6.49 0.77 -5.04
C TYR A 74 6.25 2.27 -5.20
N LEU A 75 7.12 3.09 -4.59
CA LEU A 75 7.03 4.55 -4.75
C LEU A 75 7.23 4.95 -6.21
N LEU A 76 8.17 4.32 -6.89
CA LEU A 76 8.39 4.61 -8.29
C LEU A 76 7.17 4.22 -9.13
N ASP A 77 6.56 3.10 -8.81
CA ASP A 77 5.35 2.69 -9.50
C ASP A 77 4.22 3.68 -9.33
N LEU A 78 4.05 4.20 -8.13
CA LEU A 78 3.02 5.20 -7.89
C LEU A 78 3.28 6.46 -8.72
N LYS A 79 4.52 6.91 -8.75
CA LYS A 79 4.87 8.09 -9.51
C LYS A 79 4.82 7.81 -11.01
N GLY A 80 5.16 6.61 -11.40
CA GLY A 80 5.10 6.20 -12.80
C GLY A 80 3.69 6.22 -13.34
N VAL A 81 2.72 5.82 -12.53
CA VAL A 81 1.32 5.88 -12.96
C VAL A 81 0.92 7.32 -13.22
N VAL A 82 1.35 8.24 -12.36
CA VAL A 82 1.05 9.65 -12.57
C VAL A 82 1.70 10.15 -13.85
N LEU A 83 2.95 9.78 -14.08
CA LEU A 83 3.65 10.19 -15.30
C LEU A 83 2.98 9.60 -16.54
N ALA A 84 2.53 8.36 -16.45
CA ALA A 84 1.87 7.72 -17.56
C ALA A 84 0.57 8.42 -17.94
N GLN A 85 -0.05 9.07 -16.99
CA GLN A 85 -1.29 9.78 -17.24
C GLN A 85 -1.07 11.17 -17.79
N ASN A 86 0.18 11.61 -17.90
CA ASN A 86 0.50 12.93 -18.40
C ASN A 86 1.00 12.81 -19.82
N PRO A 87 0.17 13.16 -20.82
CA PRO A 87 0.52 12.93 -22.21
C PRO A 87 1.68 13.78 -22.72
N THR A 88 2.10 14.78 -21.99
CA THR A 88 3.21 15.58 -22.42
C THR A 88 4.54 14.94 -22.09
N LEU A 89 4.51 13.80 -21.37
CA LEU A 89 5.72 13.16 -21.01
C LEU A 89 5.81 11.83 -21.74
N ASP A 90 6.06 11.87 -23.01
CA ASP A 90 6.20 10.62 -23.72
C ASP A 90 7.53 9.99 -23.34
N PRO A 91 7.72 8.72 -23.62
CA PRO A 91 8.91 8.01 -23.16
C PRO A 91 10.21 8.56 -23.71
N THR A 92 10.19 9.01 -24.94
CA THR A 92 11.36 9.59 -25.50
C THR A 92 11.72 10.84 -24.76
N PHE A 93 10.71 11.60 -24.48
CA PHE A 93 10.88 12.81 -23.78
C PHE A 93 11.41 12.61 -22.41
N LEU A 94 11.00 11.58 -21.73
CA LEU A 94 11.45 11.36 -20.38
C LEU A 94 12.93 11.22 -20.28
N PHE A 95 13.55 10.70 -21.32
CA PHE A 95 14.96 10.54 -21.28
C PHE A 95 15.69 11.71 -21.75
N GLU A 96 15.08 12.54 -22.49
CA GLU A 96 15.73 13.65 -22.91
C GLU A 96 15.29 14.79 -22.27
N GLN A 97 14.30 14.81 -21.76
CA GLN A 97 13.84 15.78 -21.20
C GLN A 97 13.31 15.61 -20.12
N ILE A 98 13.48 15.00 -19.65
CA ILE A 98 12.92 14.80 -18.68
C ILE A 98 12.94 15.82 -18.22
N GLU A 99 13.00 16.19 -18.92
CA GLU A 99 12.93 17.02 -18.85
C GLU A 99 12.47 17.18 -18.31
#